data_a4aca85e6dfd11bdee281ed59e5e0579
#
_entry.id   a4aca85e6dfd11bdee281ed59e5e0579
#
_cell.length_a   1.000
_cell.length_b   1.000
_cell.length_c   1.000
_cell.angle_alpha   90.00
_cell.angle_beta   90.00
_cell.angle_gamma   90.00
#
_symmetry.space_group_name_H-M   'P 1'
#
loop_
_entity.id
_entity.type
_entity.pdbx_description
1 polymer ?
#
loop_
_entity_poly.entity_id
_entity_poly.type
_entity_poly.pdbx_seq_one_letter_code
_entity_poly.pdbx_strand_id
1 'polypeptide(L)'
;MKNHAGSIFQAFCLAAAALLVFGASALAAERISINGSTTVLPISQILAEGYMDEYPDVNISISGGGSGNGIRALVDGTTDIAQSSRWIRQSEVENAVNNGQFPVPFAIALDAIIPVVHPDNPVDNLTMDQLKAIYEGKVRNWKDVGGEDRSIAIISRDSDSGTYVVWNDIALRGARPTPRAQLLASNGAIVQEVSSNRNAIGYIGIGYLNENLKAVSLDGVAPTYANAQSGAFPVSRTLWFFTDDWPKGEILRFINFTLHPEKGQKLVGETGYVPLY
;
A
#
# COMPACT_ATOMS: atom_id res chain seq x y z
N MET A 1 -5.34 -41.31 70.62
CA MET A 1 -4.40 -41.16 69.49
C MET A 1 -5.13 -41.47 68.21
N LYS A 2 -5.81 -40.47 67.61
CA LYS A 2 -6.47 -40.61 66.27
C LYS A 2 -6.45 -39.24 65.55
N ASN A 3 -6.09 -39.24 64.31
CA ASN A 3 -6.34 -38.21 63.29
C ASN A 3 -5.38 -37.00 63.16
N HIS A 4 -4.05 -37.25 63.03
CA HIS A 4 -3.17 -36.22 62.45
C HIS A 4 -2.62 -36.56 61.03
N ALA A 5 -2.80 -37.79 60.52
CA ALA A 5 -2.28 -38.19 59.23
C ALA A 5 -3.12 -37.68 58.02
N GLY A 6 -4.43 -37.45 58.21
CA GLY A 6 -5.32 -37.00 57.13
C GLY A 6 -5.17 -35.52 56.76
N SER A 7 -4.79 -34.67 57.72
CA SER A 7 -4.66 -33.20 57.53
C SER A 7 -3.40 -32.83 56.74
N ILE A 8 -2.31 -33.60 56.89
CA ILE A 8 -1.05 -33.33 56.18
C ILE A 8 -1.15 -33.72 54.67
N PHE A 9 -1.90 -34.80 54.39
CA PHE A 9 -2.08 -35.27 53.01
C PHE A 9 -3.01 -34.31 52.19
N GLN A 10 -4.04 -33.74 52.82
CA GLN A 10 -4.89 -32.73 52.16
C GLN A 10 -4.18 -31.38 51.91
N ALA A 11 -3.28 -30.97 52.82
CA ALA A 11 -2.48 -29.75 52.63
C ALA A 11 -1.44 -29.91 51.50
N PHE A 12 -0.89 -31.12 51.30
CA PHE A 12 0.08 -31.37 50.21
C PHE A 12 -0.61 -31.43 48.83
N CYS A 13 -1.82 -31.98 48.74
CA CYS A 13 -2.58 -32.01 47.49
C CYS A 13 -3.08 -30.61 47.05
N LEU A 14 -3.43 -29.74 48.00
CA LEU A 14 -3.84 -28.34 47.71
C LEU A 14 -2.64 -27.47 47.28
N ALA A 15 -1.44 -27.69 47.83
CA ALA A 15 -0.23 -26.98 47.42
C ALA A 15 0.26 -27.41 46.03
N ALA A 16 0.12 -28.70 45.68
CA ALA A 16 0.48 -29.20 44.33
C ALA A 16 -0.51 -28.73 43.24
N ALA A 17 -1.79 -28.58 43.58
CA ALA A 17 -2.79 -28.01 42.64
C ALA A 17 -2.61 -26.49 42.39
N ALA A 18 -2.13 -25.74 43.39
CA ALA A 18 -1.85 -24.32 43.25
C ALA A 18 -0.61 -24.03 42.40
N LEU A 19 0.36 -24.94 42.32
CA LEU A 19 1.56 -24.82 41.49
C LEU A 19 1.33 -25.12 40.00
N LEU A 20 0.24 -25.80 39.65
CA LEU A 20 -0.12 -26.09 38.23
C LEU A 20 -0.93 -25.00 37.56
N VAL A 21 -1.43 -24.00 38.29
CA VAL A 21 -2.21 -22.87 37.72
C VAL A 21 -1.31 -21.70 37.28
N PHE A 22 -0.03 -21.65 37.65
CA PHE A 22 0.89 -20.57 37.30
C PHE A 22 1.70 -20.82 36.02
N GLY A 23 1.40 -21.85 35.24
CA GLY A 23 2.24 -22.30 34.12
C GLY A 23 1.71 -22.05 32.70
N ALA A 24 0.58 -21.38 32.52
CA ALA A 24 0.06 -21.08 31.19
C ALA A 24 -0.37 -19.61 31.08
N SER A 25 0.57 -18.71 31.25
CA SER A 25 0.44 -17.45 30.51
C SER A 25 0.59 -17.81 29.04
N ALA A 26 -0.51 -18.13 28.36
CA ALA A 26 -0.53 -18.11 26.92
C ALA A 26 -0.04 -16.70 26.55
N LEU A 27 1.18 -16.59 26.05
CA LEU A 27 1.67 -15.38 25.39
C LEU A 27 0.62 -15.11 24.30
N ALA A 28 -0.25 -14.14 24.54
CA ALA A 28 -1.17 -13.71 23.51
C ALA A 28 -0.30 -13.30 22.32
N ALA A 29 -0.53 -13.92 21.17
CA ALA A 29 0.21 -13.59 19.95
C ALA A 29 0.13 -12.08 19.76
N GLU A 30 1.29 -11.42 19.63
CA GLU A 30 1.33 -9.99 19.36
C GLU A 30 0.70 -9.75 17.99
N ARG A 31 -0.18 -8.76 17.90
CA ARG A 31 -0.94 -8.48 16.68
C ARG A 31 -0.56 -7.13 16.14
N ILE A 32 -0.37 -7.06 14.81
CA ILE A 32 -0.20 -5.82 14.08
C ILE A 32 -1.29 -5.75 13.00
N SER A 33 -2.01 -4.64 12.95
CA SER A 33 -2.99 -4.35 11.93
C SER A 33 -2.47 -3.27 10.96
N ILE A 34 -2.54 -3.55 9.66
CA ILE A 34 -2.10 -2.64 8.60
C ILE A 34 -3.28 -2.38 7.67
N ASN A 35 -3.61 -1.11 7.45
CA ASN A 35 -4.73 -0.75 6.57
C ASN A 35 -4.35 0.37 5.59
N GLY A 36 -4.91 0.38 4.39
CA GLY A 36 -4.85 1.55 3.50
C GLY A 36 -4.57 1.26 2.04
N SER A 37 -3.48 1.78 1.53
CA SER A 37 -3.16 1.82 0.11
C SER A 37 -3.11 0.45 -0.57
N THR A 38 -3.90 0.27 -1.63
CA THR A 38 -3.79 -0.92 -2.50
C THR A 38 -2.51 -0.93 -3.34
N THR A 39 -1.79 0.19 -3.44
CA THR A 39 -0.46 0.23 -4.07
C THR A 39 0.58 -0.40 -3.16
N VAL A 40 0.52 -0.12 -1.86
CA VAL A 40 1.47 -0.63 -0.86
C VAL A 40 1.16 -2.09 -0.48
N LEU A 41 -0.07 -2.54 -0.73
CA LEU A 41 -0.55 -3.86 -0.31
C LEU A 41 0.41 -5.03 -0.64
N PRO A 42 0.96 -5.19 -1.87
CA PRO A 42 1.90 -6.27 -2.16
C PRO A 42 3.18 -6.19 -1.34
N ILE A 43 3.68 -4.97 -1.08
CA ILE A 43 4.85 -4.74 -0.23
C ILE A 43 4.53 -5.18 1.21
N SER A 44 3.40 -4.74 1.75
CA SER A 44 3.00 -5.11 3.12
C SER A 44 2.81 -6.60 3.28
N GLN A 45 2.28 -7.28 2.27
CA GLN A 45 2.10 -8.74 2.29
C GLN A 45 3.43 -9.48 2.38
N ILE A 46 4.37 -9.21 1.48
CA ILE A 46 5.68 -9.90 1.49
C ILE A 46 6.49 -9.56 2.75
N LEU A 47 6.41 -8.32 3.24
CA LEU A 47 7.05 -7.91 4.48
C LEU A 47 6.46 -8.63 5.70
N ALA A 48 5.13 -8.76 5.76
CA ALA A 48 4.45 -9.47 6.84
C ALA A 48 4.75 -10.97 6.81
N GLU A 49 4.74 -11.59 5.62
CA GLU A 49 5.13 -13.01 5.45
C GLU A 49 6.55 -13.22 5.92
N GLY A 50 7.53 -12.47 5.43
CA GLY A 50 8.94 -12.60 5.84
C GLY A 50 9.17 -12.28 7.32
N TYR A 51 8.37 -11.37 7.89
CA TYR A 51 8.46 -11.08 9.33
C TYR A 51 7.89 -12.20 10.19
N MET A 52 6.70 -12.72 9.84
CA MET A 52 6.07 -13.84 10.57
C MET A 52 6.86 -15.15 10.43
N ASP A 53 7.60 -15.35 9.34
CA ASP A 53 8.53 -16.49 9.19
C ASP A 53 9.70 -16.39 10.19
N GLU A 54 10.20 -15.18 10.47
CA GLU A 54 11.25 -14.94 11.46
C GLU A 54 10.71 -14.89 12.91
N TYR A 55 9.45 -14.44 13.10
CA TYR A 55 8.76 -14.26 14.39
C TYR A 55 7.38 -14.94 14.40
N PRO A 56 7.31 -16.28 14.54
CA PRO A 56 6.07 -17.05 14.39
C PRO A 56 4.97 -16.74 15.42
N ASP A 57 5.33 -16.12 16.54
CA ASP A 57 4.38 -15.73 17.60
C ASP A 57 3.66 -14.40 17.28
N VAL A 58 4.02 -13.74 16.18
CA VAL A 58 3.38 -12.49 15.73
C VAL A 58 2.34 -12.77 14.65
N ASN A 59 1.22 -12.05 14.72
CA ASN A 59 0.16 -12.11 13.69
C ASN A 59 -0.02 -10.73 13.05
N ILE A 60 0.21 -10.62 11.76
CA ILE A 60 0.01 -9.39 11.00
C ILE A 60 -1.20 -9.53 10.09
N SER A 61 -2.19 -8.66 10.29
CA SER A 61 -3.37 -8.56 9.43
C SER A 61 -3.29 -7.35 8.51
N ILE A 62 -3.56 -7.55 7.22
CA ILE A 62 -3.43 -6.48 6.22
C ILE A 62 -4.73 -6.32 5.45
N SER A 63 -5.16 -5.08 5.25
CA SER A 63 -6.30 -4.76 4.42
C SER A 63 -6.02 -3.58 3.48
N GLY A 64 -6.59 -3.66 2.26
CA GLY A 64 -6.59 -2.57 1.30
C GLY A 64 -7.81 -1.64 1.52
N GLY A 65 -7.94 -0.62 0.65
CA GLY A 65 -9.12 0.26 0.68
C GLY A 65 -8.79 1.71 0.29
N GLY A 66 -7.50 2.00 0.05
CA GLY A 66 -7.02 3.32 -0.31
C GLY A 66 -6.32 4.04 0.84
N SER A 67 -5.37 4.92 0.51
CA SER A 67 -4.56 5.65 1.49
C SER A 67 -5.39 6.52 2.44
N GLY A 68 -6.47 7.12 1.93
CA GLY A 68 -7.39 7.93 2.75
C GLY A 68 -8.07 7.11 3.84
N ASN A 69 -8.49 5.88 3.51
CA ASN A 69 -9.10 4.97 4.49
C ASN A 69 -8.10 4.51 5.54
N GLY A 70 -6.85 4.19 5.14
CA GLY A 70 -5.80 3.81 6.09
C GLY A 70 -5.43 4.94 7.06
N ILE A 71 -5.24 6.16 6.55
CA ILE A 71 -4.95 7.32 7.39
C ILE A 71 -6.11 7.59 8.35
N ARG A 72 -7.35 7.48 7.89
CA ARG A 72 -8.54 7.62 8.75
C ARG A 72 -8.58 6.55 9.83
N ALA A 73 -8.32 5.28 9.48
CA ALA A 73 -8.26 4.19 10.45
C ALA A 73 -7.18 4.40 11.52
N LEU A 74 -6.03 4.98 11.15
CA LEU A 74 -4.97 5.36 12.10
C LEU A 74 -5.47 6.46 13.05
N VAL A 75 -6.09 7.52 12.52
CA VAL A 75 -6.65 8.64 13.31
C VAL A 75 -7.75 8.17 14.25
N ASP A 76 -8.54 7.17 13.84
CA ASP A 76 -9.60 6.57 14.65
C ASP A 76 -9.08 5.49 15.63
N GLY A 77 -7.77 5.21 15.64
CA GLY A 77 -7.14 4.20 16.50
C GLY A 77 -7.57 2.77 16.19
N THR A 78 -8.02 2.49 14.96
CA THR A 78 -8.52 1.17 14.52
C THR A 78 -7.51 0.37 13.71
N THR A 79 -6.32 0.93 13.44
CA THR A 79 -5.18 0.25 12.84
C THR A 79 -3.88 0.73 13.50
N ASP A 80 -2.88 -0.14 13.56
CA ASP A 80 -1.56 0.18 14.12
C ASP A 80 -0.67 0.89 13.11
N ILE A 81 -0.83 0.54 11.82
CA ILE A 81 -0.04 1.10 10.73
C ILE A 81 -0.99 1.48 9.58
N ALA A 82 -0.93 2.74 9.14
CA ALA A 82 -1.56 3.14 7.90
C ALA A 82 -0.56 3.03 6.75
N GLN A 83 -0.86 2.19 5.76
CA GLN A 83 -0.10 2.12 4.51
C GLN A 83 -0.60 3.15 3.50
N SER A 84 0.29 3.99 2.98
CA SER A 84 -0.09 5.10 2.10
C SER A 84 0.83 5.27 0.90
N SER A 85 0.24 5.56 -0.25
CA SER A 85 0.94 5.87 -1.48
C SER A 85 0.93 7.36 -1.83
N ARG A 86 0.72 8.19 -0.82
CA ARG A 86 0.85 9.65 -0.83
C ARG A 86 1.28 10.17 0.52
N TRP A 87 1.75 11.39 0.56
CA TRP A 87 1.95 12.10 1.83
C TRP A 87 0.60 12.34 2.53
N ILE A 88 0.62 12.37 3.87
CA ILE A 88 -0.53 12.76 4.67
C ILE A 88 -0.88 14.23 4.42
N ARG A 89 -2.16 14.56 4.31
CA ARG A 89 -2.60 15.94 4.09
C ARG A 89 -2.57 16.74 5.39
N GLN A 90 -2.38 18.05 5.27
CA GLN A 90 -2.40 18.95 6.43
C GLN A 90 -3.68 18.80 7.27
N SER A 91 -4.84 18.74 6.62
CA SER A 91 -6.13 18.55 7.31
C SER A 91 -6.26 17.19 8.01
N GLU A 92 -5.61 16.14 7.50
CA GLU A 92 -5.57 14.82 8.15
C GLU A 92 -4.67 14.86 9.39
N VAL A 93 -3.54 15.58 9.33
CA VAL A 93 -2.66 15.81 10.51
C VAL A 93 -3.39 16.61 11.58
N GLU A 94 -4.05 17.70 11.20
CA GLU A 94 -4.82 18.54 12.15
C GLU A 94 -5.94 17.72 12.82
N ASN A 95 -6.66 16.90 12.04
CA ASN A 95 -7.67 16.01 12.58
C ASN A 95 -7.08 14.96 13.53
N ALA A 96 -5.93 14.37 13.18
CA ALA A 96 -5.22 13.41 14.01
C ALA A 96 -4.84 14.04 15.37
N VAL A 97 -4.18 15.20 15.34
CA VAL A 97 -3.76 15.92 16.56
C VAL A 97 -4.95 16.28 17.43
N ASN A 98 -6.06 16.73 16.84
CA ASN A 98 -7.30 17.03 17.59
C ASN A 98 -7.91 15.80 18.26
N ASN A 99 -7.66 14.60 17.72
CA ASN A 99 -8.07 13.32 18.30
C ASN A 99 -7.01 12.70 19.23
N GLY A 100 -5.90 13.41 19.48
CA GLY A 100 -4.80 12.92 20.32
C GLY A 100 -3.88 11.91 19.65
N GLN A 101 -3.92 11.82 18.33
CA GLN A 101 -3.08 10.94 17.50
C GLN A 101 -1.94 11.75 16.86
N PHE A 102 -0.75 11.16 16.72
CA PHE A 102 0.43 11.85 16.20
C PHE A 102 1.07 11.04 15.06
N PRO A 103 0.60 11.16 13.81
CA PRO A 103 1.09 10.36 12.69
C PRO A 103 2.59 10.55 12.43
N VAL A 104 3.37 9.48 12.57
CA VAL A 104 4.81 9.45 12.29
C VAL A 104 5.08 8.71 10.98
N PRO A 105 5.70 9.34 9.98
CA PRO A 105 5.95 8.75 8.67
C PRO A 105 7.24 7.92 8.62
N PHE A 106 7.16 6.77 7.94
CA PHE A 106 8.30 5.94 7.54
C PHE A 106 8.25 5.71 6.04
N ALA A 107 9.25 6.22 5.30
CA ALA A 107 9.42 5.85 3.90
C ALA A 107 9.77 4.36 3.82
N ILE A 108 9.10 3.61 2.94
CA ILE A 108 9.31 2.14 2.83
C ILE A 108 9.74 1.68 1.44
N ALA A 109 9.44 2.45 0.41
CA ALA A 109 9.81 2.16 -0.98
C ALA A 109 9.66 3.42 -1.85
N LEU A 110 10.25 3.39 -3.05
CA LEU A 110 9.96 4.33 -4.11
C LEU A 110 9.06 3.68 -5.17
N ASP A 111 8.25 4.48 -5.85
CA ASP A 111 7.25 4.06 -6.82
C ASP A 111 7.15 5.07 -7.96
N ALA A 112 6.72 4.61 -9.13
CA ALA A 112 6.25 5.44 -10.22
C ALA A 112 4.80 5.08 -10.52
N ILE A 113 3.94 6.09 -10.68
CA ILE A 113 2.58 5.88 -11.21
C ILE A 113 2.68 5.90 -12.72
N ILE A 114 2.51 4.73 -13.32
CA ILE A 114 2.69 4.54 -14.75
C ILE A 114 1.34 4.44 -15.47
N PRO A 115 1.16 5.14 -16.61
CA PRO A 115 0.01 4.90 -17.46
C PRO A 115 0.16 3.54 -18.15
N VAL A 116 -0.94 2.79 -18.21
CA VAL A 116 -0.98 1.46 -18.81
C VAL A 116 -2.11 1.34 -19.80
N VAL A 117 -1.85 0.58 -20.85
CA VAL A 117 -2.79 0.23 -21.91
C VAL A 117 -2.75 -1.27 -22.19
N HIS A 118 -3.70 -1.77 -22.97
CA HIS A 118 -3.67 -3.14 -23.46
C HIS A 118 -2.39 -3.39 -24.31
N PRO A 119 -1.77 -4.57 -24.28
CA PRO A 119 -0.54 -4.87 -25.05
C PRO A 119 -0.64 -4.58 -26.55
N ASP A 120 -1.80 -4.80 -27.16
CA ASP A 120 -2.05 -4.54 -28.57
C ASP A 120 -2.26 -3.05 -28.92
N ASN A 121 -2.30 -2.13 -27.95
CA ASN A 121 -2.38 -0.71 -28.23
C ASN A 121 -1.04 -0.20 -28.80
N PRO A 122 -0.97 0.42 -29.99
CA PRO A 122 0.29 0.84 -30.60
C PRO A 122 0.95 2.06 -29.94
N VAL A 123 0.25 2.78 -29.02
CA VAL A 123 0.80 3.98 -28.38
C VAL A 123 1.87 3.61 -27.36
N ASP A 124 3.09 4.09 -27.55
CA ASP A 124 4.26 3.83 -26.69
C ASP A 124 4.65 5.04 -25.83
N ASN A 125 4.20 6.22 -26.21
CA ASN A 125 4.52 7.45 -25.52
C ASN A 125 3.36 8.46 -25.59
N LEU A 126 3.13 9.14 -24.51
CA LEU A 126 2.23 10.29 -24.42
C LEU A 126 2.97 11.47 -23.81
N THR A 127 2.68 12.67 -24.28
CA THR A 127 3.08 13.85 -23.51
C THR A 127 2.17 14.01 -22.29
N MET A 128 2.65 14.71 -21.26
CA MET A 128 1.83 15.03 -20.09
C MET A 128 0.58 15.81 -20.45
N ASP A 129 0.65 16.67 -21.49
CA ASP A 129 -0.51 17.43 -21.99
C ASP A 129 -1.50 16.51 -22.73
N GLN A 130 -1.04 15.56 -23.54
CA GLN A 130 -1.92 14.55 -24.16
C GLN A 130 -2.62 13.70 -23.11
N LEU A 131 -1.85 13.20 -22.12
CA LEU A 131 -2.39 12.44 -21.01
C LEU A 131 -3.48 13.19 -20.27
N LYS A 132 -3.21 14.44 -19.91
CA LYS A 132 -4.19 15.33 -19.27
C LYS A 132 -5.43 15.52 -20.16
N ALA A 133 -5.26 15.80 -21.45
CA ALA A 133 -6.36 16.01 -22.39
C ALA A 133 -7.24 14.75 -22.55
N ILE A 134 -6.65 13.55 -22.49
CA ILE A 134 -7.38 12.27 -22.44
C ILE A 134 -8.25 12.22 -21.19
N TYR A 135 -7.65 12.40 -20.01
CA TYR A 135 -8.39 12.29 -18.74
C TYR A 135 -9.45 13.38 -18.55
N GLU A 136 -9.26 14.58 -19.12
CA GLU A 136 -10.30 15.61 -19.19
C GLU A 136 -11.41 15.29 -20.22
N GLY A 137 -11.23 14.26 -21.08
CA GLY A 137 -12.16 13.87 -22.12
C GLY A 137 -12.17 14.82 -23.33
N LYS A 138 -11.11 15.62 -23.50
CA LYS A 138 -10.88 16.48 -24.68
C LYS A 138 -10.38 15.65 -25.86
N VAL A 139 -9.43 14.72 -25.62
CA VAL A 139 -9.01 13.68 -26.55
C VAL A 139 -9.83 12.43 -26.24
N ARG A 140 -10.53 11.90 -27.24
CA ARG A 140 -11.49 10.79 -27.08
C ARG A 140 -11.22 9.60 -28.00
N ASN A 141 -10.28 9.75 -28.90
CA ASN A 141 -9.93 8.73 -29.88
C ASN A 141 -8.43 8.53 -29.87
N TRP A 142 -8.01 7.26 -29.88
CA TRP A 142 -6.59 6.91 -29.88
C TRP A 142 -5.83 7.46 -31.09
N LYS A 143 -6.49 7.63 -32.26
CA LYS A 143 -5.86 8.21 -33.44
C LYS A 143 -5.32 9.63 -33.23
N ASP A 144 -5.93 10.37 -32.31
CA ASP A 144 -5.53 11.76 -32.03
C ASP A 144 -4.19 11.84 -31.30
N VAL A 145 -3.69 10.67 -30.81
CA VAL A 145 -2.40 10.52 -30.10
C VAL A 145 -1.53 9.41 -30.70
N GLY A 146 -1.76 9.08 -31.98
CA GLY A 146 -0.90 8.13 -32.72
C GLY A 146 -1.32 6.67 -32.65
N GLY A 147 -2.49 6.37 -32.09
CA GLY A 147 -3.09 5.04 -32.02
C GLY A 147 -4.06 4.72 -33.17
N GLU A 148 -4.79 3.64 -33.02
CA GLU A 148 -5.83 3.20 -33.94
C GLU A 148 -7.08 4.13 -33.88
N ASP A 149 -7.93 4.10 -34.91
CA ASP A 149 -9.23 4.81 -34.91
C ASP A 149 -10.23 4.09 -33.99
N ARG A 150 -10.06 4.28 -32.68
CA ARG A 150 -10.86 3.69 -31.60
C ARG A 150 -11.11 4.71 -30.49
N SER A 151 -12.28 4.64 -29.88
CA SER A 151 -12.59 5.45 -28.69
C SER A 151 -11.73 5.07 -27.50
N ILE A 152 -11.33 6.05 -26.69
CA ILE A 152 -10.57 5.81 -25.44
C ILE A 152 -11.55 5.54 -24.30
N ALA A 153 -11.36 4.38 -23.62
CA ALA A 153 -12.01 4.06 -22.37
C ALA A 153 -11.10 4.49 -21.20
N ILE A 154 -11.52 5.51 -20.46
CA ILE A 154 -10.71 6.10 -19.39
C ILE A 154 -11.01 5.39 -18.08
N ILE A 155 -10.00 4.78 -17.50
CA ILE A 155 -10.07 4.09 -16.20
C ILE A 155 -9.33 4.92 -15.15
N SER A 156 -9.98 5.20 -14.04
CA SER A 156 -9.43 6.02 -12.95
C SER A 156 -9.68 5.35 -11.59
N ARG A 157 -9.30 6.02 -10.54
CA ARG A 157 -9.47 5.57 -9.16
C ARG A 157 -10.40 6.53 -8.41
N ASP A 158 -10.96 6.03 -7.32
CA ASP A 158 -11.76 6.82 -6.38
C ASP A 158 -10.93 7.85 -5.59
N SER A 159 -11.60 8.71 -4.84
CA SER A 159 -10.98 9.81 -4.07
C SER A 159 -10.17 9.35 -2.86
N ASP A 160 -10.40 8.13 -2.34
CA ASP A 160 -9.65 7.57 -1.21
C ASP A 160 -8.31 6.98 -1.66
N SER A 161 -8.12 6.80 -2.97
CA SER A 161 -6.88 6.34 -3.57
C SER A 161 -5.77 7.39 -3.47
N GLY A 162 -4.68 7.06 -2.77
CA GLY A 162 -3.48 7.89 -2.79
C GLY A 162 -2.85 7.98 -4.18
N THR A 163 -3.01 6.94 -4.99
CA THR A 163 -2.55 6.93 -6.40
C THR A 163 -3.33 7.95 -7.24
N TYR A 164 -4.66 8.03 -7.05
CA TYR A 164 -5.47 9.06 -7.68
C TYR A 164 -5.04 10.48 -7.27
N VAL A 165 -4.80 10.69 -5.98
CA VAL A 165 -4.41 12.02 -5.48
C VAL A 165 -3.12 12.48 -6.16
N VAL A 166 -2.04 11.66 -6.12
CA VAL A 166 -0.77 12.02 -6.75
C VAL A 166 -0.89 12.15 -8.27
N TRP A 167 -1.66 11.25 -8.91
CA TRP A 167 -1.96 11.34 -10.34
C TRP A 167 -2.67 12.64 -10.71
N ASN A 168 -3.70 13.00 -9.94
CA ASN A 168 -4.44 14.24 -10.15
C ASN A 168 -3.54 15.47 -9.99
N ASP A 169 -2.73 15.50 -8.94
CA ASP A 169 -1.88 16.64 -8.64
C ASP A 169 -0.80 16.84 -9.72
N ILE A 170 -0.11 15.76 -10.11
CA ILE A 170 1.04 15.84 -11.04
C ILE A 170 0.61 15.70 -12.49
N ALA A 171 -0.07 14.60 -12.85
CA ALA A 171 -0.39 14.32 -14.25
C ALA A 171 -1.55 15.19 -14.76
N LEU A 172 -2.59 15.40 -13.95
CA LEU A 172 -3.74 16.21 -14.34
C LEU A 172 -3.62 17.66 -13.89
N ARG A 173 -2.61 18.02 -13.08
CA ARG A 173 -2.39 19.39 -12.56
C ARG A 173 -3.65 19.95 -11.90
N GLY A 174 -4.32 19.12 -11.07
CA GLY A 174 -5.55 19.45 -10.36
C GLY A 174 -6.84 19.43 -11.22
N ALA A 175 -6.76 19.11 -12.52
CA ALA A 175 -7.94 18.98 -13.35
C ALA A 175 -8.77 17.75 -12.96
N ARG A 176 -10.09 17.87 -12.98
CA ARG A 176 -10.98 16.73 -12.72
C ARG A 176 -11.05 15.80 -13.92
N PRO A 177 -10.94 14.48 -13.70
CA PRO A 177 -11.24 13.51 -14.74
C PRO A 177 -12.67 13.69 -15.27
N THR A 178 -12.85 13.40 -16.57
CA THR A 178 -14.18 13.42 -17.18
C THR A 178 -15.16 12.52 -16.42
N PRO A 179 -16.44 12.90 -16.28
CA PRO A 179 -17.47 12.04 -15.70
C PRO A 179 -17.69 10.70 -16.41
N ARG A 180 -17.10 10.52 -17.61
CA ARG A 180 -17.10 9.24 -18.35
C ARG A 180 -16.04 8.26 -17.85
N ALA A 181 -15.09 8.69 -17.03
CA ALA A 181 -14.08 7.81 -16.48
C ALA A 181 -14.73 6.78 -15.56
N GLN A 182 -14.40 5.50 -15.79
CA GLN A 182 -14.78 4.43 -14.89
C GLN A 182 -13.88 4.47 -13.66
N LEU A 183 -14.47 4.52 -12.46
CA LEU A 183 -13.73 4.56 -11.20
C LEU A 183 -13.61 3.16 -10.61
N LEU A 184 -12.38 2.72 -10.34
CA LEU A 184 -12.08 1.41 -9.77
C LEU A 184 -11.39 1.53 -8.41
N ALA A 185 -11.69 0.59 -7.51
CA ALA A 185 -11.27 0.68 -6.11
C ALA A 185 -9.82 0.25 -5.84
N SER A 186 -9.12 -0.41 -6.78
CA SER A 186 -7.77 -0.94 -6.54
C SER A 186 -6.89 -0.94 -7.79
N ASN A 187 -5.56 -1.03 -7.59
CA ASN A 187 -4.63 -1.26 -8.70
C ASN A 187 -4.92 -2.59 -9.41
N GLY A 188 -5.24 -3.65 -8.66
CA GLY A 188 -5.60 -4.94 -9.26
C GLY A 188 -6.82 -4.87 -10.18
N ALA A 189 -7.84 -4.07 -9.81
CA ALA A 189 -9.01 -3.84 -10.65
C ALA A 189 -8.64 -3.08 -11.95
N ILE A 190 -7.72 -2.09 -11.87
CA ILE A 190 -7.18 -1.42 -13.07
C ILE A 190 -6.46 -2.42 -13.98
N VAL A 191 -5.61 -3.28 -13.42
CA VAL A 191 -4.90 -4.33 -14.18
C VAL A 191 -5.90 -5.21 -14.94
N GLN A 192 -6.94 -5.70 -14.27
CA GLN A 192 -7.96 -6.57 -14.89
C GLN A 192 -8.72 -5.85 -16.01
N GLU A 193 -9.16 -4.63 -15.78
CA GLU A 193 -9.92 -3.86 -16.79
C GLU A 193 -9.06 -3.55 -18.02
N VAL A 194 -7.83 -3.05 -17.81
CA VAL A 194 -6.96 -2.66 -18.93
C VAL A 194 -6.47 -3.87 -19.72
N SER A 195 -6.16 -4.99 -19.06
CA SER A 195 -5.73 -6.22 -19.73
C SER A 195 -6.82 -6.87 -20.61
N SER A 196 -8.10 -6.61 -20.31
CA SER A 196 -9.22 -7.16 -21.06
C SER A 196 -9.85 -6.18 -22.06
N ASN A 197 -9.49 -4.89 -22.01
CA ASN A 197 -10.12 -3.83 -22.78
C ASN A 197 -9.09 -3.09 -23.66
N ARG A 198 -9.05 -3.44 -24.94
CA ARG A 198 -8.12 -2.84 -25.93
C ARG A 198 -8.25 -1.31 -26.09
N ASN A 199 -9.35 -0.74 -25.63
CA ASN A 199 -9.61 0.69 -25.71
C ASN A 199 -9.18 1.43 -24.45
N ALA A 200 -8.84 0.70 -23.37
CA ALA A 200 -8.60 1.29 -22.07
C ALA A 200 -7.25 1.98 -21.93
N ILE A 201 -7.25 3.05 -21.15
CA ILE A 201 -6.09 3.61 -20.50
C ILE A 201 -6.37 3.68 -19.00
N GLY A 202 -5.42 3.18 -18.20
CA GLY A 202 -5.44 3.26 -16.74
C GLY A 202 -4.10 3.72 -16.20
N TYR A 203 -3.94 3.74 -14.89
CA TYR A 203 -2.67 4.01 -14.21
C TYR A 203 -2.54 3.16 -12.95
N ILE A 204 -1.33 2.68 -12.70
CA ILE A 204 -0.99 1.79 -11.58
C ILE A 204 0.35 2.19 -10.98
N GLY A 205 0.66 1.71 -9.77
CA GLY A 205 2.04 1.70 -9.28
C GLY A 205 2.87 0.69 -10.07
N ILE A 206 4.15 1.00 -10.29
CA ILE A 206 5.05 0.21 -11.15
C ILE A 206 5.12 -1.27 -10.76
N GLY A 207 5.02 -1.60 -9.47
CA GLY A 207 5.02 -2.99 -8.99
C GLY A 207 3.80 -3.83 -9.41
N TYR A 208 2.77 -3.22 -10.02
CA TYR A 208 1.64 -3.96 -10.61
C TYR A 208 1.81 -4.26 -12.10
N LEU A 209 2.90 -3.77 -12.73
CA LEU A 209 3.15 -4.04 -14.14
C LEU A 209 3.44 -5.52 -14.34
N ASN A 210 2.77 -6.12 -15.32
CA ASN A 210 2.95 -7.50 -15.71
C ASN A 210 2.83 -7.66 -17.25
N GLU A 211 3.01 -8.86 -17.75
CA GLU A 211 3.00 -9.18 -19.18
C GLU A 211 1.67 -8.90 -19.91
N ASN A 212 0.55 -8.78 -19.16
CA ASN A 212 -0.77 -8.50 -19.71
C ASN A 212 -1.04 -7.00 -19.90
N LEU A 213 -0.07 -6.15 -19.59
CA LEU A 213 -0.17 -4.70 -19.71
C LEU A 213 1.02 -4.14 -20.48
N LYS A 214 0.76 -3.08 -21.23
CA LYS A 214 1.82 -2.24 -21.79
C LYS A 214 1.89 -0.91 -21.05
N ALA A 215 3.07 -0.63 -20.48
CA ALA A 215 3.35 0.66 -19.88
C ALA A 215 3.68 1.68 -20.95
N VAL A 216 3.20 2.92 -20.80
CA VAL A 216 3.38 4.02 -21.74
C VAL A 216 4.37 5.02 -21.17
N SER A 217 5.34 5.44 -21.97
CA SER A 217 6.30 6.50 -21.63
C SER A 217 5.59 7.85 -21.49
N LEU A 218 6.13 8.73 -20.65
CA LEU A 218 5.66 10.11 -20.50
C LEU A 218 6.76 11.11 -20.88
N ASP A 219 6.46 12.01 -21.79
CA ASP A 219 7.40 13.01 -22.34
C ASP A 219 8.75 12.36 -22.79
N GLY A 220 8.67 11.14 -23.33
CA GLY A 220 9.84 10.37 -23.77
C GLY A 220 10.57 9.63 -22.64
N VAL A 221 10.16 9.75 -21.40
CA VAL A 221 10.75 9.03 -20.27
C VAL A 221 10.04 7.68 -20.07
N ALA A 222 10.77 6.58 -20.22
CA ALA A 222 10.23 5.24 -20.05
C ALA A 222 9.99 4.92 -18.56
N PRO A 223 8.90 4.21 -18.22
CA PRO A 223 8.60 3.78 -16.86
C PRO A 223 9.46 2.57 -16.46
N THR A 224 10.73 2.83 -16.22
CA THR A 224 11.73 1.83 -15.80
C THR A 224 12.02 1.96 -14.31
N TYR A 225 12.53 0.87 -13.73
CA TYR A 225 13.06 0.85 -12.37
C TYR A 225 14.05 2.02 -12.10
N ALA A 226 15.03 2.19 -13.00
CA ALA A 226 16.04 3.24 -12.87
C ALA A 226 15.43 4.67 -12.91
N ASN A 227 14.44 4.89 -13.77
CA ASN A 227 13.76 6.20 -13.85
C ASN A 227 12.84 6.44 -12.67
N ALA A 228 12.23 5.40 -12.08
CA ALA A 228 11.50 5.49 -10.83
C ALA A 228 12.44 5.80 -9.66
N GLN A 229 13.58 5.12 -9.58
CA GLN A 229 14.59 5.28 -8.53
C GLN A 229 15.20 6.68 -8.53
N SER A 230 15.60 7.17 -9.70
CA SER A 230 16.20 8.51 -9.84
C SER A 230 15.20 9.66 -9.76
N GLY A 231 13.89 9.36 -9.78
CA GLY A 231 12.83 10.38 -9.90
C GLY A 231 12.76 11.02 -11.29
N ALA A 232 13.43 10.46 -12.30
CA ALA A 232 13.37 10.96 -13.68
C ALA A 232 11.99 10.72 -14.33
N PHE A 233 11.26 9.67 -13.92
CA PHE A 233 9.91 9.47 -14.39
C PHE A 233 8.98 10.55 -13.81
N PRO A 234 8.17 11.26 -14.63
CA PRO A 234 7.44 12.46 -14.20
C PRO A 234 6.51 12.27 -13.01
N VAL A 235 5.98 11.06 -12.80
CA VAL A 235 5.03 10.76 -11.72
C VAL A 235 5.64 9.74 -10.73
N SER A 236 6.86 10.03 -10.27
CA SER A 236 7.53 9.27 -9.20
C SER A 236 7.10 9.75 -7.81
N ARG A 237 7.11 8.84 -6.83
CA ARG A 237 6.71 9.13 -5.45
C ARG A 237 7.35 8.17 -4.45
N THR A 238 7.25 8.53 -3.17
CA THR A 238 7.56 7.66 -2.03
C THR A 238 6.30 6.96 -1.54
N LEU A 239 6.45 5.71 -1.10
CA LEU A 239 5.44 4.93 -0.38
C LEU A 239 5.74 4.95 1.11
N TRP A 240 4.69 4.95 1.94
CA TRP A 240 4.77 5.28 3.35
C TRP A 240 4.04 4.28 4.23
N PHE A 241 4.62 4.03 5.40
CA PHE A 241 3.89 3.62 6.59
C PHE A 241 3.74 4.83 7.52
N PHE A 242 2.59 4.96 8.17
CA PHE A 242 2.38 5.91 9.25
C PHE A 242 1.96 5.13 10.49
N THR A 243 2.56 5.47 11.63
CA THR A 243 2.17 4.96 12.96
C THR A 243 1.62 6.10 13.80
N ASP A 244 0.82 5.77 14.84
CA ASP A 244 0.49 6.75 15.87
C ASP A 244 1.63 6.86 16.86
N ASP A 245 2.17 8.07 17.02
CA ASP A 245 3.37 8.36 17.81
C ASP A 245 4.59 7.54 17.33
N TRP A 246 5.72 7.70 18.00
CA TRP A 246 6.92 6.90 17.72
C TRP A 246 6.65 5.42 18.10
N PRO A 247 6.80 4.47 17.18
CA PRO A 247 6.42 3.09 17.42
C PRO A 247 7.24 2.46 18.53
N LYS A 248 6.62 1.52 19.26
CA LYS A 248 7.22 0.77 20.37
C LYS A 248 6.94 -0.72 20.20
N GLY A 249 7.64 -1.55 20.99
CA GLY A 249 7.39 -2.99 21.01
C GLY A 249 7.49 -3.63 19.63
N GLU A 250 6.50 -4.42 19.28
CA GLU A 250 6.49 -5.20 18.05
C GLU A 250 6.33 -4.34 16.79
N ILE A 251 5.59 -3.25 16.87
CA ILE A 251 5.45 -2.31 15.73
C ILE A 251 6.82 -1.72 15.37
N LEU A 252 7.63 -1.32 16.38
CA LEU A 252 8.98 -0.82 16.13
C LEU A 252 9.88 -1.88 15.51
N ARG A 253 9.78 -3.14 15.97
CA ARG A 253 10.57 -4.25 15.40
C ARG A 253 10.19 -4.50 13.95
N PHE A 254 8.89 -4.48 13.61
CA PHE A 254 8.41 -4.62 12.25
C PHE A 254 8.86 -3.47 11.35
N ILE A 255 8.80 -2.21 11.82
CA ILE A 255 9.34 -1.06 11.07
C ILE A 255 10.86 -1.21 10.85
N ASN A 256 11.62 -1.62 11.86
CA ASN A 256 13.06 -1.85 11.72
C ASN A 256 13.36 -3.00 10.74
N PHE A 257 12.59 -4.08 10.77
CA PHE A 257 12.67 -5.17 9.79
C PHE A 257 12.39 -4.64 8.38
N THR A 258 11.31 -3.89 8.20
CA THR A 258 10.92 -3.27 6.91
C THR A 258 12.06 -2.43 6.32
N LEU A 259 12.74 -1.64 7.15
CA LEU A 259 13.81 -0.73 6.72
C LEU A 259 15.19 -1.40 6.62
N HIS A 260 15.34 -2.64 7.09
CA HIS A 260 16.63 -3.33 7.07
C HIS A 260 17.04 -3.69 5.63
N PRO A 261 18.24 -3.29 5.16
CA PRO A 261 18.67 -3.50 3.77
C PRO A 261 18.61 -4.96 3.31
N GLU A 262 19.12 -5.89 4.14
CA GLU A 262 19.21 -7.31 3.80
C GLU A 262 17.95 -8.13 4.14
N LYS A 263 16.92 -7.49 4.74
CA LYS A 263 15.66 -8.13 5.08
C LYS A 263 14.51 -7.46 4.31
N GLY A 264 13.80 -6.53 4.95
CA GLY A 264 12.62 -5.91 4.38
C GLY A 264 12.88 -5.20 3.04
N GLN A 265 13.98 -4.48 2.88
CA GLN A 265 14.26 -3.77 1.63
C GLN A 265 14.60 -4.74 0.48
N LYS A 266 15.21 -5.88 0.76
CA LYS A 266 15.38 -6.95 -0.22
C LYS A 266 14.01 -7.49 -0.69
N LEU A 267 13.10 -7.75 0.25
CA LEU A 267 11.73 -8.20 -0.07
C LEU A 267 10.95 -7.15 -0.87
N VAL A 268 11.13 -5.85 -0.56
CA VAL A 268 10.53 -4.76 -1.37
C VAL A 268 10.95 -4.89 -2.83
N GLY A 269 12.22 -5.15 -3.12
CA GLY A 269 12.72 -5.33 -4.48
C GLY A 269 12.04 -6.49 -5.24
N GLU A 270 11.66 -7.55 -4.53
CA GLU A 270 10.99 -8.72 -5.12
C GLU A 270 9.55 -8.41 -5.57
N THR A 271 8.93 -7.33 -5.08
CA THR A 271 7.60 -6.90 -5.48
C THR A 271 7.56 -6.06 -6.77
N GLY A 272 8.72 -5.76 -7.39
CA GLY A 272 8.81 -4.87 -8.53
C GLY A 272 8.77 -3.37 -8.17
N TYR A 273 8.66 -3.03 -6.89
CA TYR A 273 8.89 -1.67 -6.39
C TYR A 273 10.38 -1.40 -6.15
N VAL A 274 10.74 -0.13 -5.98
CA VAL A 274 12.14 0.29 -5.80
C VAL A 274 12.45 0.38 -4.32
N PRO A 275 13.41 -0.41 -3.79
CA PRO A 275 13.91 -0.25 -2.43
C PRO A 275 14.53 1.13 -2.21
N LEU A 276 14.67 1.50 -0.93
CA LEU A 276 15.28 2.78 -0.53
C LEU A 276 16.82 2.75 -0.65
N TYR A 277 17.42 1.53 -0.62
CA TYR A 277 18.86 1.33 -0.61
C TYR A 277 19.29 0.35 -1.70
#